data_89f7981c08c4fb35b86460fdc4bd16f2
#
_entry.id   89f7981c08c4fb35b86460fdc4bd16f2
#
_cell.length_a   1.000
_cell.length_b   1.000
_cell.length_c   1.000
_cell.angle_alpha   90.00
_cell.angle_beta   90.00
_cell.angle_gamma   90.00
#
_symmetry.space_group_name_H-M   'P 1'
#
loop_
_entity.id
_entity.type
_entity.pdbx_description
1 polymer ?
#
loop_
_entity_poly.entity_id
_entity_poly.type
_entity_poly.pdbx_seq_one_letter_code
_entity_poly.pdbx_strand_id
1 'polypeptide(L)'
;MSTTEYLGLHNLVAPIGATKNRKRLGRGESSGHGKTSGRGHKGQKARKSGNVRIGFEGGQNPLIRRIPKRGFSNYGFRTDYHAVNVSRLGKYFEAGTVVDQAGLVAVGLAPNMKVLIKLLGNGSLDHALTLKVHAASASAIAKIQEKGGSVEVIVKNAPTYNLKNL
;
A
#
# COMPACT_ATOMS: atom_id res chain seq x y z
N MET A 1 23.15 -26.30 -26.05
CA MET A 1 23.87 -26.07 -24.78
C MET A 1 23.58 -24.63 -24.38
N SER A 2 22.66 -24.39 -23.45
CA SER A 2 22.37 -23.06 -22.94
C SER A 2 23.48 -22.64 -21.98
N THR A 3 24.34 -21.74 -22.44
CA THR A 3 25.30 -21.04 -21.57
C THR A 3 24.48 -20.24 -20.55
N THR A 4 24.38 -20.72 -19.33
CA THR A 4 23.91 -19.93 -18.19
C THR A 4 24.92 -18.79 -17.99
N GLU A 5 24.62 -17.60 -18.53
CA GLU A 5 25.40 -16.41 -18.24
C GLU A 5 25.43 -16.18 -16.76
N TYR A 6 26.60 -16.24 -16.16
CA TYR A 6 26.79 -15.98 -14.74
C TYR A 6 26.50 -14.50 -14.46
N LEU A 7 25.42 -14.21 -13.73
CA LEU A 7 25.04 -12.88 -13.30
C LEU A 7 25.96 -12.41 -12.16
N GLY A 8 26.99 -11.66 -12.51
CA GLY A 8 27.87 -10.98 -11.57
C GLY A 8 27.50 -9.50 -11.44
N LEU A 9 28.03 -8.81 -10.42
CA LEU A 9 27.79 -7.38 -10.20
C LEU A 9 28.20 -6.49 -11.38
N HIS A 10 29.13 -6.96 -12.20
CA HIS A 10 29.66 -6.21 -13.35
C HIS A 10 28.74 -6.25 -14.60
N ASN A 11 27.87 -7.23 -14.71
CA ASN A 11 26.94 -7.39 -15.85
C ASN A 11 25.48 -7.17 -15.48
N LEU A 12 25.20 -6.65 -14.26
CA LEU A 12 23.87 -6.21 -13.86
C LEU A 12 23.47 -4.95 -14.63
N VAL A 13 22.51 -5.06 -15.52
CA VAL A 13 21.95 -3.94 -16.27
C VAL A 13 20.53 -3.70 -15.81
N ALA A 14 20.21 -2.43 -15.51
CA ALA A 14 18.84 -2.05 -15.16
C ALA A 14 17.91 -2.23 -16.38
N PRO A 15 16.69 -2.76 -16.21
CA PRO A 15 15.70 -2.84 -17.28
C PRO A 15 15.47 -1.48 -17.95
N ILE A 16 15.15 -1.47 -19.25
CA ILE A 16 14.86 -0.25 -20.00
C ILE A 16 13.72 0.52 -19.31
N GLY A 17 13.97 1.80 -18.99
CA GLY A 17 13.03 2.67 -18.29
C GLY A 17 13.08 2.63 -16.76
N ALA A 18 13.87 1.73 -16.14
CA ALA A 18 14.04 1.68 -14.70
C ALA A 18 14.82 2.90 -14.14
N THR A 19 15.70 3.49 -14.96
CA THR A 19 16.47 4.67 -14.59
C THR A 19 16.16 5.82 -15.55
N LYS A 20 15.98 7.01 -15.00
CA LYS A 20 15.80 8.24 -15.78
C LYS A 20 16.80 9.30 -15.32
N ASN A 21 17.54 9.85 -16.27
CA ASN A 21 18.46 10.93 -15.96
C ASN A 21 17.72 12.14 -15.38
N ARG A 22 18.21 12.63 -14.24
CA ARG A 22 17.66 13.83 -13.62
C ARG A 22 17.94 15.04 -14.51
N LYS A 23 16.89 15.78 -14.87
CA LYS A 23 17.01 17.05 -15.59
C LYS A 23 17.63 18.11 -14.67
N ARG A 24 18.80 18.63 -15.02
CA ARG A 24 19.46 19.71 -14.30
C ARG A 24 19.01 21.06 -14.86
N LEU A 25 18.41 21.88 -14.03
CA LEU A 25 17.97 23.24 -14.39
C LEU A 25 19.06 24.26 -14.11
N GLY A 26 19.03 25.43 -14.81
CA GLY A 26 19.99 26.49 -14.62
C GLY A 26 21.39 26.18 -15.14
N ARG A 27 21.53 25.29 -16.14
CA ARG A 27 22.81 24.89 -16.75
C ARG A 27 22.77 25.14 -18.26
N GLY A 28 23.53 26.13 -18.71
CA GLY A 28 23.67 26.48 -20.12
C GLY A 28 22.42 27.11 -20.75
N GLU A 29 22.58 28.15 -21.53
CA GLU A 29 21.44 28.82 -22.19
C GLU A 29 20.83 27.97 -23.30
N SER A 30 21.67 27.24 -24.06
CA SER A 30 21.24 26.35 -25.13
C SER A 30 20.36 25.18 -24.69
N SER A 31 20.35 24.86 -23.41
CA SER A 31 19.51 23.77 -22.88
C SER A 31 18.01 24.10 -22.82
N GLY A 32 17.62 25.38 -23.07
CA GLY A 32 16.25 25.86 -22.89
C GLY A 32 15.82 26.00 -21.42
N HIS A 33 16.65 25.58 -20.48
CA HIS A 33 16.40 25.64 -19.04
C HIS A 33 17.52 26.31 -18.25
N GLY A 34 18.39 27.05 -18.95
CA GLY A 34 19.43 27.85 -18.36
C GLY A 34 18.89 29.12 -17.69
N LYS A 35 19.81 30.03 -17.26
CA LYS A 35 19.49 31.33 -16.67
C LYS A 35 18.43 31.29 -15.58
N THR A 36 17.18 31.56 -15.88
CA THR A 36 16.05 31.63 -14.91
C THR A 36 15.41 30.26 -14.59
N SER A 37 15.89 29.18 -15.18
CA SER A 37 15.38 27.81 -14.96
C SER A 37 13.88 27.63 -15.23
N GLY A 38 13.30 28.43 -16.13
CA GLY A 38 11.88 28.42 -16.46
C GLY A 38 10.98 29.16 -15.45
N ARG A 39 11.56 29.87 -14.46
CA ARG A 39 10.78 30.61 -13.45
C ARG A 39 10.49 32.07 -13.85
N GLY A 40 11.08 32.54 -14.94
CA GLY A 40 10.97 33.95 -15.36
C GLY A 40 11.75 34.91 -14.46
N HIS A 41 11.45 36.20 -14.59
CA HIS A 41 12.07 37.26 -13.80
C HIS A 41 11.09 37.74 -12.72
N LYS A 42 11.61 38.08 -11.53
CA LYS A 42 10.84 38.66 -10.41
C LYS A 42 9.59 37.80 -10.05
N GLY A 43 8.72 38.30 -9.22
CA GLY A 43 7.52 37.59 -8.77
C GLY A 43 7.76 36.59 -7.64
N GLN A 44 6.70 36.27 -6.93
CA GLN A 44 6.73 35.41 -5.76
C GLN A 44 7.22 33.98 -6.07
N LYS A 45 6.76 33.37 -7.17
CA LYS A 45 7.11 32.01 -7.57
C LYS A 45 8.55 31.83 -8.06
N ALA A 46 9.23 32.92 -8.40
CA ALA A 46 10.63 32.87 -8.80
C ALA A 46 11.60 32.79 -7.61
N ARG A 47 11.18 33.12 -6.40
CA ARG A 47 12.00 33.10 -5.19
C ARG A 47 12.18 31.69 -4.65
N LYS A 48 13.18 31.47 -3.79
CA LYS A 48 13.50 30.16 -3.20
C LYS A 48 12.30 29.54 -2.45
N SER A 49 11.57 30.33 -1.69
CA SER A 49 10.41 29.93 -0.88
C SER A 49 9.07 30.35 -1.50
N GLY A 50 9.05 30.68 -2.77
CA GLY A 50 7.93 31.31 -3.45
C GLY A 50 6.72 30.43 -3.78
N ASN A 51 6.49 29.36 -3.04
CA ASN A 51 5.33 28.53 -3.28
C ASN A 51 4.07 29.13 -2.67
N VAL A 52 3.01 29.20 -3.46
CA VAL A 52 1.67 29.55 -3.02
C VAL A 52 0.94 28.27 -2.67
N ARG A 53 0.24 28.24 -1.54
CA ARG A 53 -0.57 27.08 -1.13
C ARG A 53 -1.66 26.78 -2.17
N ILE A 54 -2.03 25.53 -2.32
CA ILE A 54 -3.12 25.10 -3.20
C ILE A 54 -4.42 25.77 -2.75
N GLY A 55 -5.19 26.30 -3.71
CA GLY A 55 -6.46 26.96 -3.43
C GLY A 55 -6.35 28.38 -2.87
N PHE A 56 -5.16 29.00 -2.94
CA PHE A 56 -5.01 30.42 -2.57
C PHE A 56 -5.55 31.32 -3.69
N GLU A 57 -6.45 32.24 -3.33
CA GLU A 57 -7.16 33.13 -4.25
C GLU A 57 -6.76 34.60 -4.05
N GLY A 58 -5.46 34.89 -3.89
CA GLY A 58 -4.95 36.26 -3.82
C GLY A 58 -5.37 37.09 -2.60
N GLY A 59 -5.89 36.44 -1.55
CA GLY A 59 -6.42 37.08 -0.33
C GLY A 59 -7.94 37.03 -0.23
N GLN A 60 -8.65 36.72 -1.29
CA GLN A 60 -10.07 36.42 -1.27
C GLN A 60 -10.32 35.15 -0.46
N ASN A 61 -11.48 35.04 0.19
CA ASN A 61 -11.87 33.86 0.94
C ASN A 61 -11.92 32.62 0.00
N PRO A 62 -11.08 31.59 0.20
CA PRO A 62 -10.99 30.45 -0.72
C PRO A 62 -12.33 29.75 -0.93
N LEU A 63 -12.55 29.21 -2.12
CA LEU A 63 -13.77 28.49 -2.49
C LEU A 63 -14.16 27.42 -1.45
N ILE A 64 -13.19 26.66 -0.95
CA ILE A 64 -13.43 25.64 0.08
C ILE A 64 -14.06 26.18 1.36
N ARG A 65 -13.86 27.46 1.69
CA ARG A 65 -14.49 28.13 2.85
C ARG A 65 -15.83 28.74 2.55
N ARG A 66 -16.14 28.97 1.26
CA ARG A 66 -17.44 29.51 0.81
C ARG A 66 -18.49 28.44 0.63
N ILE A 67 -18.05 27.19 0.39
CA ILE A 67 -18.93 26.03 0.22
C ILE A 67 -19.34 25.50 1.60
N PRO A 68 -20.62 25.14 1.83
CA PRO A 68 -21.07 24.53 3.07
C PRO A 68 -20.40 23.18 3.32
N LYS A 69 -20.01 22.92 4.56
CA LYS A 69 -19.47 21.63 4.98
C LYS A 69 -20.55 20.56 4.87
N ARG A 70 -20.24 19.41 4.31
CA ARG A 70 -21.16 18.27 4.20
C ARG A 70 -20.47 16.99 4.62
N GLY A 71 -21.27 16.09 5.22
CA GLY A 71 -20.85 14.76 5.63
C GLY A 71 -19.97 14.74 6.87
N PHE A 72 -19.56 13.55 7.23
CA PHE A 72 -18.66 13.25 8.35
C PHE A 72 -17.66 12.17 7.92
N SER A 73 -16.61 11.99 8.71
CA SER A 73 -15.62 10.94 8.47
C SER A 73 -15.67 9.92 9.61
N ASN A 74 -15.89 8.65 9.26
CA ASN A 74 -15.82 7.52 10.19
C ASN A 74 -14.39 6.98 10.36
N TYR A 75 -13.38 7.69 9.88
CA TYR A 75 -12.00 7.23 9.86
C TYR A 75 -11.47 6.79 11.23
N GLY A 76 -11.78 7.56 12.28
CA GLY A 76 -11.32 7.26 13.65
C GLY A 76 -11.92 6.00 14.28
N PHE A 77 -13.04 5.50 13.75
CA PHE A 77 -13.74 4.31 14.25
C PHE A 77 -13.68 3.12 13.31
N ARG A 78 -13.00 3.28 12.18
CA ARG A 78 -12.88 2.22 11.17
C ARG A 78 -11.97 1.11 11.65
N THR A 79 -12.42 -0.13 11.50
CA THR A 79 -11.59 -1.30 11.71
C THR A 79 -10.85 -1.64 10.42
N ASP A 80 -9.53 -1.50 10.43
CA ASP A 80 -8.69 -1.81 9.29
C ASP A 80 -8.19 -3.25 9.34
N TYR A 81 -8.37 -3.97 8.22
CA TYR A 81 -7.89 -5.32 8.03
C TYR A 81 -6.80 -5.37 6.98
N HIS A 82 -5.77 -6.15 7.24
CA HIS A 82 -4.79 -6.52 6.23
C HIS A 82 -5.35 -7.68 5.39
N ALA A 83 -5.42 -7.48 4.08
CA ALA A 83 -5.99 -8.45 3.16
C ALA A 83 -4.94 -9.49 2.75
N VAL A 84 -5.27 -10.78 2.92
CA VAL A 84 -4.47 -11.91 2.45
C VAL A 84 -5.32 -12.72 1.47
N ASN A 85 -4.79 -12.97 0.26
CA ASN A 85 -5.49 -13.72 -0.77
C ASN A 85 -5.19 -15.23 -0.67
N VAL A 86 -6.18 -16.05 -0.98
CA VAL A 86 -6.08 -17.54 -0.96
C VAL A 86 -4.95 -18.03 -1.88
N SER A 87 -4.76 -17.43 -3.05
CA SER A 87 -3.68 -17.79 -3.98
C SER A 87 -2.27 -17.62 -3.40
N ARG A 88 -2.08 -16.70 -2.45
CA ARG A 88 -0.79 -16.50 -1.80
C ARG A 88 -0.53 -17.59 -0.76
N LEU A 89 -1.57 -18.08 -0.08
CA LEU A 89 -1.43 -19.15 0.91
C LEU A 89 -0.92 -20.44 0.28
N GLY A 90 -1.47 -20.84 -0.87
CA GLY A 90 -1.04 -22.05 -1.59
C GLY A 90 0.42 -22.04 -2.06
N LYS A 91 1.05 -20.86 -2.14
CA LYS A 91 2.48 -20.75 -2.53
C LYS A 91 3.45 -20.93 -1.37
N TYR A 92 3.02 -20.66 -0.16
CA TYR A 92 3.91 -20.55 1.00
C TYR A 92 3.67 -21.61 2.08
N PHE A 93 2.49 -22.26 2.07
CA PHE A 93 2.14 -23.24 3.08
C PHE A 93 1.86 -24.59 2.44
N GLU A 94 2.32 -25.65 3.07
CA GLU A 94 2.10 -27.05 2.64
C GLU A 94 0.73 -27.57 3.09
N ALA A 95 0.27 -28.62 2.44
CA ALA A 95 -1.01 -29.27 2.75
C ALA A 95 -1.10 -29.72 4.22
N GLY A 96 -2.25 -29.49 4.83
CA GLY A 96 -2.53 -29.88 6.22
C GLY A 96 -1.93 -28.96 7.29
N THR A 97 -1.22 -27.89 6.90
CA THR A 97 -0.63 -26.96 7.86
C THR A 97 -1.69 -26.08 8.54
N VAL A 98 -1.52 -25.84 9.84
CA VAL A 98 -2.30 -24.85 10.59
C VAL A 98 -1.64 -23.50 10.44
N VAL A 99 -2.31 -22.60 9.74
CA VAL A 99 -1.81 -21.23 9.47
C VAL A 99 -2.45 -20.26 10.45
N ASP A 100 -1.66 -19.80 11.38
CA ASP A 100 -2.03 -18.76 12.35
C ASP A 100 -1.42 -17.39 11.96
N GLN A 101 -1.67 -16.37 12.76
CA GLN A 101 -1.14 -15.04 12.54
C GLN A 101 0.40 -15.02 12.58
N ALA A 102 1.03 -15.82 13.46
CA ALA A 102 2.48 -15.90 13.57
C ALA A 102 3.10 -16.48 12.29
N GLY A 103 2.51 -17.55 11.74
CA GLY A 103 2.93 -18.13 10.47
C GLY A 103 2.82 -17.14 9.30
N LEU A 104 1.74 -16.35 9.24
CA LEU A 104 1.58 -15.33 8.21
C LEU A 104 2.62 -14.18 8.31
N VAL A 105 3.01 -13.81 9.52
CA VAL A 105 4.08 -12.81 9.75
C VAL A 105 5.44 -13.39 9.38
N ALA A 106 5.74 -14.64 9.75
CA ALA A 106 7.01 -15.30 9.45
C ALA A 106 7.28 -15.39 7.94
N VAL A 107 6.24 -15.64 7.15
CA VAL A 107 6.30 -15.72 5.68
C VAL A 107 6.21 -14.32 5.00
N GLY A 108 5.96 -13.25 5.77
CA GLY A 108 5.85 -11.89 5.25
C GLY A 108 4.51 -11.59 4.54
N LEU A 109 3.48 -12.42 4.79
CA LEU A 109 2.11 -12.17 4.31
C LEU A 109 1.33 -11.21 5.20
N ALA A 110 1.77 -11.00 6.42
CA ALA A 110 1.27 -9.99 7.34
C ALA A 110 2.44 -9.14 7.90
N PRO A 111 2.26 -7.83 8.11
CA PRO A 111 3.36 -6.96 8.53
C PRO A 111 3.76 -7.14 10.00
N ASN A 112 2.84 -7.48 10.88
CA ASN A 112 3.08 -7.69 12.31
C ASN A 112 1.89 -8.40 13.00
N MET A 113 2.07 -8.76 14.28
CA MET A 113 1.08 -9.44 15.12
C MET A 113 -0.06 -8.55 15.63
N LYS A 114 -0.02 -7.23 15.39
CA LYS A 114 -1.06 -6.31 15.87
C LYS A 114 -2.17 -6.07 14.85
N VAL A 115 -1.90 -6.39 13.58
CA VAL A 115 -2.81 -6.14 12.47
C VAL A 115 -3.88 -7.20 12.38
N LEU A 116 -5.14 -6.80 12.21
CA LEU A 116 -6.23 -7.71 11.95
C LEU A 116 -6.14 -8.26 10.52
N ILE A 117 -6.28 -9.57 10.35
CA ILE A 117 -6.13 -10.23 9.05
C ILE A 117 -7.51 -10.60 8.51
N LYS A 118 -7.77 -10.25 7.25
CA LYS A 118 -8.95 -10.66 6.49
C LYS A 118 -8.55 -11.49 5.28
N LEU A 119 -9.13 -12.68 5.21
CA LEU A 119 -8.93 -13.60 4.10
C LEU A 119 -9.85 -13.25 2.93
N LEU A 120 -9.28 -13.15 1.72
CA LEU A 120 -9.99 -12.86 0.48
C LEU A 120 -9.87 -14.02 -0.51
N GLY A 121 -10.95 -14.33 -1.21
CA GLY A 121 -11.06 -15.46 -2.13
C GLY A 121 -10.46 -15.23 -3.53
N ASN A 122 -9.46 -14.36 -3.68
CA ASN A 122 -8.82 -14.18 -4.97
C ASN A 122 -7.81 -15.31 -5.26
N GLY A 123 -7.93 -15.87 -6.48
CA GLY A 123 -7.14 -16.99 -6.95
C GLY A 123 -7.70 -18.37 -6.55
N SER A 124 -6.90 -19.42 -6.74
CA SER A 124 -7.21 -20.81 -6.39
C SER A 124 -6.31 -21.33 -5.26
N LEU A 125 -6.76 -22.36 -4.60
CA LEU A 125 -6.00 -23.13 -3.64
C LEU A 125 -6.01 -24.59 -4.10
N ASP A 126 -4.86 -25.26 -4.07
CA ASP A 126 -4.73 -26.62 -4.61
C ASP A 126 -4.76 -27.70 -3.52
N HIS A 127 -4.64 -27.33 -2.25
CA HIS A 127 -4.57 -28.24 -1.12
C HIS A 127 -5.33 -27.72 0.11
N ALA A 128 -5.61 -28.61 1.05
CA ALA A 128 -6.32 -28.32 2.29
C ALA A 128 -5.45 -27.55 3.28
N LEU A 129 -5.99 -26.47 3.88
CA LEU A 129 -5.33 -25.69 4.93
C LEU A 129 -6.30 -25.41 6.08
N THR A 130 -5.80 -25.41 7.31
CA THR A 130 -6.55 -24.92 8.48
C THR A 130 -6.09 -23.52 8.82
N LEU A 131 -7.01 -22.55 8.76
CA LEU A 131 -6.67 -21.12 8.87
C LEU A 131 -7.31 -20.50 10.11
N LYS A 132 -6.48 -19.78 10.90
CA LYS A 132 -6.93 -18.99 12.06
C LYS A 132 -6.78 -17.51 11.75
N VAL A 133 -7.88 -16.82 11.42
CA VAL A 133 -7.91 -15.42 10.96
C VAL A 133 -8.99 -14.61 11.66
N HIS A 134 -8.91 -13.27 11.58
CA HIS A 134 -9.87 -12.38 12.24
C HIS A 134 -11.15 -12.15 11.42
N ALA A 135 -11.08 -12.30 10.09
CA ALA A 135 -12.22 -12.23 9.20
C ALA A 135 -11.95 -13.02 7.92
N ALA A 136 -12.99 -13.51 7.28
CA ALA A 136 -12.90 -14.15 5.96
C ALA A 136 -14.08 -13.73 5.09
N SER A 137 -13.89 -13.65 3.77
CA SER A 137 -14.99 -13.45 2.82
C SER A 137 -15.68 -14.79 2.56
N ALA A 138 -16.98 -14.76 2.23
CA ALA A 138 -17.76 -15.97 1.91
C ALA A 138 -17.10 -16.77 0.77
N SER A 139 -16.60 -16.11 -0.26
CA SER A 139 -15.89 -16.76 -1.37
C SER A 139 -14.56 -17.41 -0.96
N ALA A 140 -13.86 -16.87 0.04
CA ALA A 140 -12.65 -17.50 0.56
C ALA A 140 -12.97 -18.75 1.37
N ILE A 141 -14.01 -18.70 2.22
CA ILE A 141 -14.47 -19.84 3.01
C ILE A 141 -14.89 -21.00 2.09
N ALA A 142 -15.72 -20.71 1.07
CA ALA A 142 -16.15 -21.71 0.11
C ALA A 142 -14.98 -22.42 -0.57
N LYS A 143 -14.01 -21.68 -1.09
CA LYS A 143 -12.83 -22.23 -1.76
C LYS A 143 -11.95 -23.11 -0.87
N ILE A 144 -11.83 -22.76 0.41
CA ILE A 144 -11.05 -23.55 1.37
C ILE A 144 -11.79 -24.82 1.73
N GLN A 145 -13.12 -24.74 1.94
CA GLN A 145 -13.97 -25.89 2.23
C GLN A 145 -14.04 -26.88 1.06
N GLU A 146 -14.11 -26.39 -0.18
CA GLU A 146 -14.03 -27.21 -1.40
C GLU A 146 -12.76 -28.07 -1.46
N LYS A 147 -11.66 -27.59 -0.88
CA LYS A 147 -10.39 -28.31 -0.80
C LYS A 147 -10.20 -29.11 0.50
N GLY A 148 -11.25 -29.23 1.32
CA GLY A 148 -11.22 -29.97 2.58
C GLY A 148 -10.52 -29.24 3.73
N GLY A 149 -10.28 -27.95 3.59
CA GLY A 149 -9.72 -27.11 4.65
C GLY A 149 -10.80 -26.52 5.59
N SER A 150 -10.36 -25.87 6.66
CA SER A 150 -11.22 -25.21 7.64
C SER A 150 -10.75 -23.78 7.93
N VAL A 151 -11.71 -22.90 8.25
CA VAL A 151 -11.43 -21.51 8.64
C VAL A 151 -12.03 -21.25 10.01
N GLU A 152 -11.17 -20.94 10.97
CA GLU A 152 -11.54 -20.51 12.32
C GLU A 152 -11.42 -19.00 12.43
N VAL A 153 -12.52 -18.33 12.77
CA VAL A 153 -12.54 -16.87 12.94
C VAL A 153 -12.24 -16.53 14.39
N ILE A 154 -11.11 -15.89 14.62
CA ILE A 154 -10.71 -15.40 15.94
C ILE A 154 -11.40 -14.05 16.18
N VAL A 155 -12.40 -14.02 17.03
CA VAL A 155 -13.01 -12.76 17.49
C VAL A 155 -12.06 -12.11 18.50
N LYS A 156 -11.30 -11.11 18.06
CA LYS A 156 -10.70 -10.17 19.03
C LYS A 156 -11.84 -9.35 19.61
N ASN A 157 -12.02 -9.40 20.93
CA ASN A 157 -12.90 -8.47 21.62
C ASN A 157 -12.63 -7.08 21.10
N ALA A 158 -13.67 -6.39 20.61
CA ALA A 158 -13.56 -5.01 20.16
C ALA A 158 -12.84 -4.22 21.27
N PRO A 159 -11.90 -3.31 20.93
CA PRO A 159 -11.26 -2.49 21.94
C PRO A 159 -12.38 -1.78 22.72
N THR A 160 -12.53 -2.09 24.00
CA THR A 160 -13.37 -1.34 24.91
C THR A 160 -12.83 0.08 24.92
N TYR A 161 -13.48 0.96 24.19
CA TYR A 161 -13.19 2.38 24.22
C TYR A 161 -13.44 2.88 25.64
N ASN A 162 -12.38 3.14 26.36
CA ASN A 162 -12.45 3.75 27.68
C ASN A 162 -12.82 5.24 27.50
N LEU A 163 -14.12 5.54 27.47
CA LEU A 163 -14.67 6.89 27.39
C LEU A 163 -14.35 7.78 28.62
N LYS A 164 -13.47 7.29 29.52
CA LYS A 164 -13.10 8.04 30.74
C LYS A 164 -12.01 9.09 30.53
N ASN A 165 -11.50 9.28 29.30
CA ASN A 165 -10.44 10.25 28.99
C ASN A 165 -10.88 11.27 27.91
N LEU A 166 -12.15 11.62 27.85
CA LEU A 166 -12.67 12.80 27.14
C LEU A 166 -13.07 13.87 28.14
#